data_e4159cf37cfb244bc30258958fa2b544
#
_entry.id   e4159cf37cfb244bc30258958fa2b544
#
_cell.length_a   1.000
_cell.length_b   1.000
_cell.length_c   1.000
_cell.angle_alpha   90.00
_cell.angle_beta   90.00
_cell.angle_gamma   90.00
#
_symmetry.space_group_name_H-M   'P 1'
#
loop_
_entity.id
_entity.type
_entity.pdbx_description
1 polymer ?
#
loop_
_entity_poly.entity_id
_entity_poly.type
_entity_poly.pdbx_seq_one_letter_code
_entity_poly.pdbx_strand_id
1 'polypeptide(L)'
;MKVTLISSLLFFAATSTLAAGAASLTGQWTVHNSIAVNESDQECKFMQTDNKLTGTCKGTEKEVQLTGSIDGNKVTWKYDSEYNGSPLTLTYTGTADDAGKITGSVEVEPFGVTGDFTAAPAKEASK
;
A
#
# COMPACT_ATOMS: atom_id res chain seq x y z
N MET A 1 -1.36 67.03 -10.34
CA MET A 1 -2.25 65.95 -10.15
C MET A 1 -1.55 64.62 -10.31
N LYS A 2 -1.45 63.92 -9.24
CA LYS A 2 -0.78 62.63 -9.27
C LYS A 2 -1.78 61.54 -9.14
N VAL A 3 -1.75 60.63 -10.09
CA VAL A 3 -2.56 59.45 -10.04
C VAL A 3 -1.66 58.34 -9.52
N THR A 4 -1.97 57.92 -8.35
CA THR A 4 -1.22 56.80 -7.79
C THR A 4 -1.93 55.53 -8.18
N LEU A 5 -1.32 54.82 -9.07
CA LEU A 5 -1.80 53.49 -9.43
C LEU A 5 -1.30 52.53 -8.39
N ILE A 6 -2.20 52.12 -7.53
CA ILE A 6 -1.87 51.07 -6.62
C ILE A 6 -2.16 49.78 -7.34
N SER A 7 -1.10 49.19 -7.79
CA SER A 7 -1.17 47.88 -8.38
C SER A 7 -1.32 46.87 -7.26
N SER A 8 -2.53 46.44 -7.05
CA SER A 8 -2.78 45.36 -6.11
C SER A 8 -2.29 44.08 -6.75
N LEU A 9 -1.15 43.66 -6.32
CA LEU A 9 -0.68 42.32 -6.68
C LEU A 9 -1.47 41.33 -5.88
N LEU A 10 -2.42 40.73 -6.54
CA LEU A 10 -3.09 39.58 -5.95
C LEU A 10 -2.14 38.42 -6.04
N PHE A 11 -1.59 38.09 -4.92
CA PHE A 11 -0.86 36.85 -4.79
C PHE A 11 -1.86 35.73 -4.61
N PHE A 12 -2.09 35.03 -5.68
CA PHE A 12 -2.77 33.75 -5.56
C PHE A 12 -1.74 32.74 -5.11
N ALA A 13 -1.68 32.52 -3.84
CA ALA A 13 -0.97 31.36 -3.34
C ALA A 13 -1.84 30.16 -3.67
N ALA A 14 -1.49 29.50 -4.72
CA ALA A 14 -2.09 28.21 -5.01
C ALA A 14 -1.57 27.24 -3.96
N THR A 15 -2.29 27.13 -2.89
CA THR A 15 -2.04 26.04 -1.97
C THR A 15 -2.56 24.79 -2.66
N SER A 16 -1.64 24.08 -3.25
CA SER A 16 -1.98 22.74 -3.66
C SER A 16 -2.14 21.93 -2.38
N THR A 17 -3.36 21.81 -1.95
CA THR A 17 -3.65 20.88 -0.90
C THR A 17 -3.50 19.50 -1.50
N LEU A 18 -2.38 18.91 -1.19
CA LEU A 18 -2.27 17.48 -1.35
C LEU A 18 -3.37 16.86 -0.51
N ALA A 19 -4.29 16.19 -1.18
CA ALA A 19 -5.34 15.50 -0.47
C ALA A 19 -4.69 14.60 0.56
N ALA A 20 -4.98 14.86 1.82
CA ALA A 20 -4.43 14.09 2.91
C ALA A 20 -4.78 12.63 2.72
N GLY A 21 -3.80 11.76 2.77
CA GLY A 21 -4.03 10.34 2.77
C GLY A 21 -3.75 9.62 1.47
N ALA A 22 -3.39 10.35 0.42
CA ALA A 22 -3.17 9.65 -0.84
C ALA A 22 -1.71 9.68 -1.26
N ALA A 23 -0.82 9.37 -0.33
CA ALA A 23 0.53 9.10 -0.73
C ALA A 23 0.52 7.86 -1.63
N SER A 24 1.18 7.97 -2.76
CA SER A 24 1.24 6.83 -3.66
C SER A 24 1.90 5.65 -2.98
N LEU A 25 1.36 4.48 -3.20
CA LEU A 25 1.94 3.25 -2.67
C LEU A 25 2.97 2.66 -3.62
N THR A 26 3.21 3.32 -4.73
CA THR A 26 4.18 2.82 -5.70
C THR A 26 5.57 2.73 -5.06
N GLY A 27 6.20 1.59 -5.21
CA GLY A 27 7.54 1.39 -4.68
C GLY A 27 7.70 0.02 -4.05
N GLN A 28 8.79 -0.15 -3.33
CA GLN A 28 9.07 -1.42 -2.67
C GLN A 28 8.60 -1.38 -1.23
N TRP A 29 8.04 -2.49 -0.81
CA TRP A 29 7.45 -2.62 0.52
C TRP A 29 7.88 -3.92 1.15
N THR A 30 7.97 -3.92 2.45
CA THR A 30 8.14 -5.14 3.23
C THR A 30 6.83 -5.43 3.93
N VAL A 31 6.29 -6.62 3.70
CA VAL A 31 5.04 -7.06 4.30
C VAL A 31 5.37 -8.16 5.28
N HIS A 32 5.01 -7.93 6.53
CA HIS A 32 5.20 -8.92 7.58
C HIS A 32 3.86 -9.56 7.87
N ASN A 33 3.82 -10.87 7.76
CA ASN A 33 2.60 -11.64 7.97
C ASN A 33 2.69 -12.42 9.27
N SER A 34 1.58 -12.43 10.01
CA SER A 34 1.44 -13.25 11.18
C SER A 34 0.15 -14.05 11.01
N ILE A 35 0.26 -15.25 10.50
CA ILE A 35 -0.88 -16.10 10.18
C ILE A 35 -0.78 -17.37 11.01
N ALA A 36 -1.76 -17.56 11.88
CA ALA A 36 -1.75 -18.65 12.85
C ALA A 36 -0.49 -18.52 13.71
N VAL A 37 0.35 -19.54 13.77
CA VAL A 37 1.60 -19.47 14.53
C VAL A 37 2.80 -19.19 13.62
N ASN A 38 2.55 -18.88 12.37
CA ASN A 38 3.61 -18.67 11.40
C ASN A 38 3.80 -17.20 11.12
N GLU A 39 5.04 -16.77 11.14
CA GLU A 39 5.40 -15.40 10.77
C GLU A 39 6.33 -15.45 9.58
N SER A 40 6.12 -14.54 8.67
CA SER A 40 6.93 -14.49 7.46
C SER A 40 6.99 -13.07 6.94
N ASP A 41 8.05 -12.79 6.22
CA ASP A 41 8.24 -11.50 5.56
C ASP A 41 8.24 -11.70 4.06
N GLN A 42 7.65 -10.75 3.38
CA GLN A 42 7.64 -10.71 1.93
C GLN A 42 8.12 -9.35 1.47
N GLU A 43 8.77 -9.34 0.33
CA GLU A 43 9.11 -8.10 -0.33
C GLU A 43 8.13 -7.92 -1.48
N CYS A 44 7.44 -6.82 -1.46
CA CYS A 44 6.43 -6.53 -2.47
C CYS A 44 6.82 -5.27 -3.23
N LYS A 45 6.50 -5.29 -4.50
CA LYS A 45 6.64 -4.10 -5.33
C LYS A 45 5.25 -3.69 -5.73
N PHE A 46 4.83 -2.52 -5.30
CA PHE A 46 3.49 -2.01 -5.59
C PHE A 46 3.55 -0.98 -6.69
N MET A 47 2.52 -0.99 -7.52
CA MET A 47 2.31 0.05 -8.52
C MET A 47 0.88 0.52 -8.39
N GLN A 48 0.72 1.80 -8.13
CA GLN A 48 -0.59 2.40 -7.98
C GLN A 48 -0.93 3.21 -9.20
N THR A 49 -2.10 2.96 -9.78
CA THR A 49 -2.64 3.74 -10.88
C THR A 49 -4.04 4.17 -10.47
N ASP A 50 -4.20 5.46 -10.17
CA ASP A 50 -5.43 5.99 -9.62
C ASP A 50 -5.76 5.25 -8.31
N ASN A 51 -6.87 4.54 -8.24
CA ASN A 51 -7.23 3.77 -7.06
C ASN A 51 -7.03 2.27 -7.25
N LYS A 52 -6.25 1.88 -8.24
CA LYS A 52 -5.93 0.48 -8.47
C LYS A 52 -4.52 0.18 -8.02
N LEU A 53 -4.36 -0.99 -7.45
CA LEU A 53 -3.06 -1.45 -6.99
C LEU A 53 -2.71 -2.74 -7.70
N THR A 54 -1.51 -2.78 -8.25
CA THR A 54 -0.97 -3.99 -8.86
C THR A 54 0.44 -4.17 -8.35
N GLY A 55 1.00 -5.33 -8.58
CA GLY A 55 2.37 -5.54 -8.21
C GLY A 55 2.72 -7.01 -8.06
N THR A 56 3.84 -7.22 -7.38
CA THR A 56 4.35 -8.56 -7.15
C THR A 56 4.84 -8.65 -5.72
N CYS A 57 4.75 -9.85 -5.15
CA CYS A 57 5.30 -10.12 -3.83
C CYS A 57 6.15 -11.37 -3.91
N LYS A 58 7.27 -11.34 -3.22
CA LYS A 58 8.19 -12.46 -3.19
C LYS A 58 8.59 -12.75 -1.76
N GLY A 59 8.32 -13.96 -1.32
CA GLY A 59 8.78 -14.45 -0.05
C GLY A 59 9.93 -15.42 -0.24
N THR A 60 9.91 -16.52 0.49
CA THR A 60 10.93 -17.55 0.35
C THR A 60 10.70 -18.42 -0.87
N GLU A 61 9.52 -18.33 -1.44
CA GLU A 61 9.17 -19.12 -2.60
C GLU A 61 9.11 -18.25 -3.84
N LYS A 62 8.30 -18.64 -4.79
CA LYS A 62 8.23 -17.92 -6.04
C LYS A 62 7.47 -16.60 -5.89
N GLU A 63 7.71 -15.75 -6.84
CA GLU A 63 7.03 -14.46 -6.92
C GLU A 63 5.59 -14.65 -7.32
N VAL A 64 4.70 -13.88 -6.70
CA VAL A 64 3.28 -13.91 -7.01
C VAL A 64 2.84 -12.52 -7.45
N GLN A 65 1.81 -12.47 -8.28
CA GLN A 65 1.25 -11.21 -8.75
C GLN A 65 0.02 -10.87 -7.94
N LEU A 66 -0.07 -9.61 -7.53
CA LEU A 66 -1.20 -9.15 -6.74
C LEU A 66 -2.00 -8.11 -7.51
N THR A 67 -3.26 -8.01 -7.14
CA THR A 67 -4.15 -6.96 -7.61
C THR A 67 -4.95 -6.46 -6.43
N GLY A 68 -5.26 -5.18 -6.44
CA GLY A 68 -6.02 -4.61 -5.34
C GLY A 68 -6.58 -3.26 -5.67
N SER A 69 -7.03 -2.58 -4.63
CA SER A 69 -7.63 -1.27 -4.77
C SER A 69 -7.34 -0.43 -3.53
N ILE A 70 -7.46 0.87 -3.71
CA ILE A 70 -7.23 1.83 -2.65
C ILE A 70 -8.43 2.75 -2.59
N ASP A 71 -8.98 2.91 -1.40
CA ASP A 71 -10.12 3.78 -1.16
C ASP A 71 -9.77 4.66 0.02
N GLY A 72 -9.33 5.89 -0.26
CA GLY A 72 -8.84 6.77 0.77
C GLY A 72 -7.59 6.19 1.39
N ASN A 73 -7.66 5.87 2.67
CA ASN A 73 -6.55 5.22 3.36
C ASN A 73 -6.76 3.72 3.52
N LYS A 74 -7.83 3.17 2.96
CA LYS A 74 -8.10 1.74 3.01
C LYS A 74 -7.46 1.07 1.80
N VAL A 75 -6.68 0.04 2.05
CA VAL A 75 -5.93 -0.66 1.01
C VAL A 75 -6.30 -2.13 1.06
N THR A 76 -6.60 -2.68 -0.10
CA THR A 76 -6.94 -4.10 -0.21
C THR A 76 -6.17 -4.68 -1.38
N TRP A 77 -5.56 -5.83 -1.19
CA TRP A 77 -4.96 -6.55 -2.31
C TRP A 77 -5.08 -8.05 -2.06
N LYS A 78 -4.97 -8.82 -3.14
CA LYS A 78 -5.03 -10.26 -3.04
C LYS A 78 -4.10 -10.89 -4.07
N TYR A 79 -3.72 -12.11 -3.80
CA TYR A 79 -2.96 -12.91 -4.75
C TYR A 79 -3.27 -14.39 -4.52
N ASP A 80 -3.03 -15.17 -5.55
CA ASP A 80 -3.18 -16.61 -5.49
C ASP A 80 -1.85 -17.25 -5.17
N SER A 81 -1.90 -18.32 -4.38
CA SER A 81 -0.70 -19.04 -4.01
C SER A 81 -1.06 -20.53 -3.89
N GLU A 82 -0.17 -21.30 -3.30
CA GLU A 82 -0.39 -22.73 -3.09
C GLU A 82 0.20 -23.13 -1.76
N TYR A 83 -0.43 -24.10 -1.15
CA TYR A 83 0.08 -24.73 0.05
C TYR A 83 -0.08 -26.23 -0.13
N ASN A 84 1.05 -26.97 -0.14
CA ASN A 84 1.07 -28.42 -0.35
C ASN A 84 0.30 -28.82 -1.61
N GLY A 85 0.44 -28.06 -2.69
CA GLY A 85 -0.23 -28.35 -3.94
C GLY A 85 -1.68 -27.92 -4.01
N SER A 86 -2.22 -27.39 -2.93
CA SER A 86 -3.59 -26.90 -2.92
C SER A 86 -3.64 -25.42 -3.19
N PRO A 87 -4.45 -24.97 -4.14
CA PRO A 87 -4.52 -23.54 -4.44
C PRO A 87 -5.19 -22.79 -3.30
N LEU A 88 -4.70 -21.59 -3.04
CA LEU A 88 -5.30 -20.72 -2.05
C LEU A 88 -5.23 -19.27 -2.51
N THR A 89 -6.07 -18.45 -1.90
CA THR A 89 -6.10 -17.02 -2.18
C THR A 89 -5.92 -16.29 -0.87
N LEU A 90 -4.99 -15.35 -0.85
CA LEU A 90 -4.77 -14.49 0.30
C LEU A 90 -5.31 -13.12 -0.02
N THR A 91 -6.15 -12.61 0.87
CA THR A 91 -6.73 -11.28 0.73
C THR A 91 -6.29 -10.42 1.90
N TYR A 92 -5.65 -9.32 1.58
CA TYR A 92 -5.13 -8.37 2.58
C TYR A 92 -6.02 -7.15 2.61
N THR A 93 -6.45 -6.76 3.79
CA THR A 93 -7.24 -5.55 3.98
C THR A 93 -6.63 -4.77 5.12
N GLY A 94 -6.21 -3.56 4.84
CA GLY A 94 -5.55 -2.74 5.84
C GLY A 94 -5.84 -1.27 5.69
N THR A 95 -5.27 -0.52 6.60
CA THR A 95 -5.42 0.94 6.63
C THR A 95 -4.04 1.55 6.68
N ALA A 96 -3.80 2.51 5.80
CA ALA A 96 -2.54 3.24 5.78
C ALA A 96 -2.61 4.37 6.80
N ASP A 97 -1.56 4.50 7.60
CA ASP A 97 -1.49 5.58 8.57
C ASP A 97 -0.65 6.75 8.03
N ASP A 98 -0.51 7.79 8.84
CA ASP A 98 0.19 9.00 8.42
C ASP A 98 1.68 8.77 8.19
N ALA A 99 2.23 7.74 8.78
CA ALA A 99 3.63 7.39 8.58
C ALA A 99 3.84 6.54 7.34
N GLY A 100 2.77 6.22 6.62
CA GLY A 100 2.86 5.40 5.42
C GLY A 100 2.91 3.92 5.70
N LYS A 101 2.59 3.51 6.92
CA LYS A 101 2.56 2.10 7.28
C LYS A 101 1.13 1.59 7.12
N ILE A 102 0.99 0.38 6.60
CA ILE A 102 -0.30 -0.26 6.42
C ILE A 102 -0.41 -1.40 7.41
N THR A 103 -1.51 -1.43 8.16
CA THR A 103 -1.78 -2.53 9.09
C THR A 103 -3.17 -3.04 8.84
N GLY A 104 -3.38 -4.32 9.06
CA GLY A 104 -4.68 -4.91 8.87
C GLY A 104 -4.66 -6.41 9.02
N SER A 105 -5.56 -7.05 8.31
CA SER A 105 -5.73 -8.49 8.40
C SER A 105 -5.56 -9.15 7.05
N VAL A 106 -5.21 -10.42 7.09
CA VAL A 106 -5.09 -11.25 5.90
C VAL A 106 -5.99 -12.47 6.07
N GLU A 107 -6.71 -12.78 5.04
CA GLU A 107 -7.62 -13.93 5.03
C GLU A 107 -7.13 -14.93 4.03
N VAL A 108 -7.06 -16.19 4.44
CA VAL A 108 -6.57 -17.27 3.59
C VAL A 108 -7.74 -18.20 3.28
N GLU A 109 -8.10 -18.25 2.01
CA GLU A 109 -9.20 -19.10 1.57
C GLU A 109 -8.70 -20.21 0.68
N PRO A 110 -9.29 -21.39 0.69
CA PRO A 110 -10.58 -21.73 1.30
C PRO A 110 -10.49 -22.21 2.77
N PHE A 111 -9.32 -22.06 3.39
CA PHE A 111 -9.12 -22.62 4.73
C PHE A 111 -9.81 -21.80 5.83
N GLY A 112 -10.22 -20.59 5.54
CA GLY A 112 -10.87 -19.76 6.54
C GLY A 112 -9.95 -19.30 7.65
N VAL A 113 -8.65 -19.24 7.38
CA VAL A 113 -7.67 -18.80 8.37
C VAL A 113 -7.49 -17.29 8.22
N THR A 114 -7.47 -16.59 9.34
CA THR A 114 -7.27 -15.15 9.36
C THR A 114 -6.01 -14.84 10.15
N GLY A 115 -5.22 -13.91 9.66
CA GLY A 115 -4.04 -13.45 10.35
C GLY A 115 -3.95 -11.94 10.30
N ASP A 116 -2.83 -11.42 10.76
CA ASP A 116 -2.55 -10.00 10.76
C ASP A 116 -1.35 -9.70 9.89
N PHE A 117 -1.26 -8.48 9.40
CA PHE A 117 -0.09 -8.08 8.64
C PHE A 117 0.24 -6.63 8.92
N THR A 118 1.49 -6.30 8.70
CA THR A 118 1.97 -4.92 8.66
C THR A 118 2.81 -4.77 7.40
N ALA A 119 2.65 -3.63 6.75
CA ALA A 119 3.44 -3.33 5.56
C ALA A 119 4.06 -1.96 5.72
N ALA A 120 5.31 -1.85 5.36
CA ALA A 120 6.03 -0.59 5.44
C ALA A 120 6.89 -0.45 4.19
N PRO A 121 7.14 0.80 3.74
CA PRO A 121 8.05 0.98 2.63
C PRO A 121 9.39 0.35 2.96
N ALA A 122 9.90 -0.43 2.03
CA ALA A 122 11.19 -1.07 2.24
C ALA A 122 12.24 0.02 2.35
N LYS A 123 13.02 -0.06 3.39
CA LYS A 123 14.16 0.84 3.50
C LYS A 123 15.11 0.48 2.39
N GLU A 124 15.37 1.44 1.54
CA GLU A 124 16.45 1.24 0.61
C GLU A 124 17.66 0.86 1.42
N ALA A 125 18.25 -0.24 1.02
CA ALA A 125 19.47 -0.66 1.65
C ALA A 125 20.41 0.53 1.57
N SER A 126 20.43 1.29 2.63
CA SER A 126 21.38 2.38 2.67
C SER A 126 22.73 1.75 2.65
N LYS A 127 23.43 2.14 1.67
CA LYS A 127 24.78 1.68 1.57
C LYS A 127 25.59 2.35 2.60
#